data_d50268b8da53ac3d2a4e3041c24d06f3
#
_entry.id   d50268b8da53ac3d2a4e3041c24d06f3
#
_cell.length_a   1.000
_cell.length_b   1.000
_cell.length_c   1.000
_cell.angle_alpha   90.00
_cell.angle_beta   90.00
_cell.angle_gamma   90.00
#
_symmetry.space_group_name_H-M   'P 1'
#
loop_
_entity.id
_entity.type
_entity.pdbx_description
1 polymer ?
#
loop_
_entity_poly.entity_id
_entity_poly.type
_entity_poly.pdbx_seq_one_letter_code
_entity_poly.pdbx_strand_id
1 'polypeptide(L)'
;PDWSRGLGDVYKRQELTDTLYVLDEPSIGLHQMDVEKLYKTIKNLKNLDNTILLIEHDLDIIKKADWIIEMGPKAGLDGGQVVFSGKINNIKKNKSSITAKYLFGEESIDIPSKRRKFNKVISIKGAKKNNLININCDIPLNIITAITGVSGSGKSSLISVSYTHLRAHETNQ
;
A
#
# COMPACT_ATOMS: atom_id res chain seq x y z
N PRO A 1 10.69 0.78 -10.87
CA PRO A 1 10.37 1.89 -11.75
C PRO A 1 9.98 3.09 -10.91
N ASP A 2 10.64 4.20 -11.17
CA ASP A 2 10.47 5.44 -10.44
C ASP A 2 9.24 6.20 -11.00
N TRP A 3 8.03 5.62 -10.80
CA TRP A 3 6.77 6.21 -11.27
C TRP A 3 6.53 7.60 -10.65
N SER A 4 7.13 7.88 -9.47
CA SER A 4 7.06 9.19 -8.83
C SER A 4 7.77 10.28 -9.66
N ARG A 5 8.80 9.92 -10.44
CA ARG A 5 9.43 10.84 -11.41
C ARG A 5 8.51 11.09 -12.60
N GLY A 6 7.82 10.07 -13.11
CA GLY A 6 6.93 10.24 -14.25
C GLY A 6 5.78 11.21 -13.99
N LEU A 7 5.08 11.09 -12.85
CA LEU A 7 4.01 12.01 -12.46
C LEU A 7 4.56 13.42 -12.17
N GLY A 8 5.72 13.54 -11.51
CA GLY A 8 6.35 14.83 -11.24
C GLY A 8 6.85 15.56 -12.48
N ASP A 9 7.31 14.84 -13.50
CA ASP A 9 7.80 15.43 -14.75
C ASP A 9 6.66 15.85 -15.70
N VAL A 10 5.55 15.10 -15.71
CA VAL A 10 4.31 15.49 -16.42
C VAL A 10 3.73 16.75 -15.80
N TYR A 11 3.71 16.83 -14.46
CA TYR A 11 3.25 18.01 -13.72
C TYR A 11 4.10 19.27 -13.98
N LYS A 12 5.42 19.13 -14.10
CA LYS A 12 6.32 20.27 -14.31
C LYS A 12 6.32 20.82 -15.74
N ARG A 13 5.84 20.05 -16.72
CA ARG A 13 5.93 20.44 -18.15
C ARG A 13 4.69 21.11 -18.71
N GLN A 14 3.53 20.95 -18.08
CA GLN A 14 2.30 21.63 -18.48
C GLN A 14 1.42 21.82 -17.23
N GLU A 15 1.11 23.04 -16.89
CA GLU A 15 0.03 23.39 -15.94
C GLU A 15 -1.32 23.07 -16.61
N LEU A 16 -1.65 21.77 -16.71
CA LEU A 16 -2.92 21.34 -17.25
C LEU A 16 -4.02 21.69 -16.25
N THR A 17 -4.95 22.52 -16.67
CA THR A 17 -6.20 22.86 -15.98
C THR A 17 -7.37 22.19 -16.69
N ASP A 18 -8.52 22.12 -16.04
CA ASP A 18 -9.75 21.53 -16.58
C ASP A 18 -9.59 20.11 -17.14
N THR A 19 -8.66 19.35 -16.60
CA THR A 19 -8.31 18.01 -17.05
C THR A 19 -8.92 16.96 -16.11
N LEU A 20 -9.39 15.85 -16.68
CA LEU A 20 -9.78 14.64 -15.92
C LEU A 20 -8.57 13.71 -15.84
N TYR A 21 -8.09 13.48 -14.61
CA TYR A 21 -7.09 12.45 -14.31
C TYR A 21 -7.80 11.21 -13.80
N VAL A 22 -7.53 10.06 -14.41
CA VAL A 22 -7.99 8.75 -13.95
C VAL A 22 -6.79 7.96 -13.47
N LEU A 23 -6.75 7.63 -12.19
CA LEU A 23 -5.65 6.91 -11.54
C LEU A 23 -6.19 5.61 -10.95
N ASP A 24 -5.63 4.49 -11.39
CA ASP A 24 -6.03 3.15 -10.97
C ASP A 24 -4.98 2.59 -10.00
N GLU A 25 -5.39 2.39 -8.75
CA GLU A 25 -4.58 1.88 -7.63
C GLU A 25 -3.19 2.53 -7.51
N PRO A 26 -3.07 3.88 -7.54
CA PRO A 26 -1.76 4.53 -7.53
C PRO A 26 -0.97 4.35 -6.23
N SER A 27 -1.60 3.87 -5.15
CA SER A 27 -0.94 3.58 -3.86
C SER A 27 -0.31 2.19 -3.80
N ILE A 28 -0.56 1.33 -4.80
CA ILE A 28 -0.11 -0.07 -4.73
C ILE A 28 1.41 -0.20 -4.55
N GLY A 29 1.81 -1.00 -3.57
CA GLY A 29 3.24 -1.23 -3.27
C GLY A 29 3.98 -0.07 -2.62
N LEU A 30 3.29 1.01 -2.26
CA LEU A 30 3.89 2.15 -1.58
C LEU A 30 3.98 1.94 -0.08
N HIS A 31 5.05 2.48 0.52
CA HIS A 31 5.11 2.68 1.95
C HIS A 31 4.21 3.87 2.37
N GLN A 32 3.67 3.83 3.58
CA GLN A 32 2.73 4.86 4.08
C GLN A 32 3.26 6.31 3.93
N MET A 33 4.55 6.54 4.14
CA MET A 33 5.16 7.86 3.89
C MET A 33 5.11 8.28 2.41
N ASP A 34 5.17 7.33 1.49
CA ASP A 34 5.11 7.62 0.04
C ASP A 34 3.66 7.82 -0.40
N VAL A 35 2.69 7.15 0.25
CA VAL A 35 1.25 7.41 0.09
C VAL A 35 0.90 8.86 0.46
N GLU A 36 1.51 9.41 1.51
CA GLU A 36 1.30 10.83 1.85
C GLU A 36 1.85 11.79 0.80
N LYS A 37 3.02 11.47 0.21
CA LYS A 37 3.58 12.28 -0.90
C LYS A 37 2.67 12.20 -2.14
N LEU A 38 2.20 11.00 -2.48
CA LEU A 38 1.22 10.79 -3.54
C LEU A 38 -0.01 11.65 -3.32
N TYR A 39 -0.60 11.59 -2.13
CA TYR A 39 -1.79 12.39 -1.81
C TYR A 39 -1.53 13.90 -1.94
N LYS A 40 -0.37 14.40 -1.49
CA LYS A 40 -0.01 15.81 -1.68
C LYS A 40 0.05 16.20 -3.16
N THR A 41 0.61 15.32 -4.01
CA THR A 41 0.65 15.53 -5.46
C THR A 41 -0.75 15.59 -6.07
N ILE A 42 -1.61 14.63 -5.69
CA ILE A 42 -3.02 14.58 -6.14
C ILE A 42 -3.77 15.84 -5.70
N LYS A 43 -3.57 16.28 -4.46
CA LYS A 43 -4.18 17.51 -3.94
C LYS A 43 -3.72 18.76 -4.72
N ASN A 44 -2.45 18.83 -5.10
CA ASN A 44 -1.92 19.93 -5.91
C ASN A 44 -2.55 19.93 -7.30
N LEU A 45 -2.69 18.75 -7.94
CA LEU A 45 -3.38 18.64 -9.24
C LEU A 45 -4.84 19.12 -9.14
N LYS A 46 -5.56 18.73 -8.08
CA LYS A 46 -6.93 19.17 -7.82
C LYS A 46 -7.02 20.70 -7.69
N ASN A 47 -6.05 21.32 -7.01
CA ASN A 47 -6.02 22.79 -6.80
C ASN A 47 -5.80 23.61 -8.10
N LEU A 48 -5.50 22.96 -9.21
CA LEU A 48 -5.40 23.54 -10.55
C LEU A 48 -6.71 23.35 -11.36
N ASP A 49 -7.84 23.31 -10.68
CA ASP A 49 -9.18 23.10 -11.26
C ASP A 49 -9.33 21.80 -12.06
N ASN A 50 -8.55 20.78 -11.70
CA ASN A 50 -8.65 19.45 -12.31
C ASN A 50 -9.64 18.56 -11.57
N THR A 51 -10.21 17.60 -12.29
CA THR A 51 -11.01 16.52 -11.74
C THR A 51 -10.12 15.28 -11.58
N ILE A 52 -10.11 14.68 -10.38
CA ILE A 52 -9.33 13.48 -10.12
C ILE A 52 -10.27 12.32 -9.81
N LEU A 53 -10.22 11.27 -10.62
CA LEU A 53 -10.93 10.01 -10.39
C LEU A 53 -9.89 8.98 -9.93
N LEU A 54 -10.07 8.49 -8.69
CA LEU A 54 -9.20 7.49 -8.09
C LEU A 54 -9.95 6.17 -7.94
N ILE A 55 -9.35 5.09 -8.41
CA ILE A 55 -9.75 3.74 -8.02
C ILE A 55 -8.80 3.33 -6.90
N GLU A 56 -9.33 3.14 -5.69
CA GLU A 56 -8.50 2.89 -4.50
C GLU A 56 -9.23 2.02 -3.47
N HIS A 57 -8.43 1.28 -2.72
CA HIS A 57 -8.87 0.48 -1.58
C HIS A 57 -8.13 0.85 -0.27
N ASP A 58 -7.15 1.74 -0.34
CA ASP A 58 -6.47 2.27 0.85
C ASP A 58 -7.41 3.22 1.61
N LEU A 59 -7.74 2.85 2.86
CA LEU A 59 -8.69 3.60 3.69
C LEU A 59 -8.20 5.01 4.03
N ASP A 60 -6.88 5.24 4.09
CA ASP A 60 -6.32 6.55 4.42
C ASP A 60 -6.42 7.52 3.25
N ILE A 61 -6.42 7.01 2.01
CA ILE A 61 -6.72 7.80 0.81
C ILE A 61 -8.22 8.03 0.69
N ILE A 62 -9.03 6.98 0.85
CA ILE A 62 -10.49 7.04 0.76
C ILE A 62 -11.07 8.08 1.75
N LYS A 63 -10.56 8.12 2.99
CA LYS A 63 -10.95 9.12 4.01
C LYS A 63 -10.74 10.57 3.58
N LYS A 64 -9.82 10.82 2.65
CA LYS A 64 -9.45 12.16 2.20
C LYS A 64 -10.18 12.58 0.92
N ALA A 65 -11.02 11.70 0.34
CA ALA A 65 -11.81 11.99 -0.84
C ALA A 65 -12.98 12.93 -0.54
N ASP A 66 -13.35 13.80 -1.48
CA ASP A 66 -14.52 14.67 -1.36
C ASP A 66 -15.81 13.90 -1.64
N TRP A 67 -15.75 12.93 -2.56
CA TRP A 67 -16.86 12.12 -3.02
C TRP A 67 -16.44 10.66 -3.14
N ILE A 68 -17.31 9.74 -2.77
CA ILE A 68 -17.09 8.30 -2.87
C ILE A 68 -18.16 7.69 -3.75
N ILE A 69 -17.76 6.79 -4.63
CA ILE A 69 -18.60 5.86 -5.35
C ILE A 69 -18.17 4.45 -4.94
N GLU A 70 -19.02 3.74 -4.22
CA GLU A 70 -18.76 2.36 -3.80
C GLU A 70 -19.48 1.39 -4.72
N MET A 71 -18.71 0.49 -5.30
CA MET A 71 -19.20 -0.59 -6.16
C MET A 71 -19.37 -1.88 -5.33
N GLY A 72 -20.38 -2.66 -5.62
CA GLY A 72 -20.65 -3.91 -4.93
C GLY A 72 -21.97 -4.55 -5.35
N PRO A 73 -22.65 -5.29 -4.41
CA PRO A 73 -22.24 -5.58 -3.03
C PRO A 73 -21.11 -6.61 -2.92
N LYS A 74 -20.89 -7.42 -3.97
CA LYS A 74 -19.85 -8.45 -4.05
C LYS A 74 -19.05 -8.30 -5.35
N ALA A 75 -18.19 -9.27 -5.64
CA ALA A 75 -17.44 -9.35 -6.88
C ALA A 75 -18.16 -10.24 -7.92
N GLY A 76 -17.75 -10.14 -9.18
CA GLY A 76 -18.27 -10.96 -10.28
C GLY A 76 -19.76 -10.72 -10.57
N LEU A 77 -20.52 -11.80 -10.76
CA LEU A 77 -21.93 -11.75 -11.14
C LEU A 77 -22.82 -11.06 -10.10
N ASP A 78 -22.47 -11.11 -8.84
CA ASP A 78 -23.19 -10.46 -7.74
C ASP A 78 -22.73 -9.02 -7.48
N GLY A 79 -21.83 -8.50 -8.29
CA GLY A 79 -21.26 -7.16 -8.22
C GLY A 79 -21.85 -6.19 -9.26
N GLY A 80 -21.08 -5.16 -9.58
CA GLY A 80 -21.39 -4.22 -10.66
C GLY A 80 -22.48 -3.19 -10.35
N GLN A 81 -22.93 -3.10 -9.08
CA GLN A 81 -23.94 -2.14 -8.65
C GLN A 81 -23.28 -0.99 -7.87
N VAL A 82 -23.87 0.21 -7.95
CA VAL A 82 -23.47 1.31 -7.08
C VAL A 82 -24.19 1.14 -5.73
N VAL A 83 -23.43 0.76 -4.70
CA VAL A 83 -23.94 0.59 -3.32
C VAL A 83 -24.09 1.95 -2.63
N PHE A 84 -23.16 2.86 -2.91
CA PHE A 84 -23.18 4.21 -2.39
C PHE A 84 -22.57 5.19 -3.40
N SER A 85 -23.14 6.40 -3.47
CA SER A 85 -22.56 7.55 -4.17
C SER A 85 -22.86 8.82 -3.39
N GLY A 86 -21.82 9.53 -2.93
CA GLY A 86 -22.01 10.73 -2.14
C GLY A 86 -20.76 11.21 -1.40
N LYS A 87 -20.93 12.27 -0.61
CA LYS A 87 -19.87 12.79 0.27
C LYS A 87 -19.51 11.76 1.35
N ILE A 88 -18.23 11.70 1.72
CA ILE A 88 -17.72 10.74 2.70
C ILE A 88 -18.48 10.75 4.03
N ASN A 89 -18.91 11.92 4.51
CA ASN A 89 -19.64 12.02 5.77
C ASN A 89 -21.01 11.34 5.73
N ASN A 90 -21.57 11.11 4.55
CA ASN A 90 -22.88 10.47 4.36
C ASN A 90 -22.80 8.95 4.26
N ILE A 91 -21.62 8.38 3.94
CA ILE A 91 -21.46 6.92 3.77
C ILE A 91 -21.75 6.17 5.08
N LYS A 92 -21.48 6.78 6.24
CA LYS A 92 -21.76 6.20 7.56
C LYS A 92 -23.24 5.82 7.75
N LYS A 93 -24.14 6.50 7.07
CA LYS A 93 -25.58 6.21 7.14
C LYS A 93 -26.00 5.00 6.31
N ASN A 94 -25.14 4.53 5.42
CA ASN A 94 -25.43 3.39 4.55
C ASN A 94 -24.97 2.07 5.22
N LYS A 95 -25.92 1.35 5.81
CA LYS A 95 -25.69 0.06 6.48
C LYS A 95 -25.20 -1.05 5.53
N SER A 96 -25.43 -0.92 4.23
CA SER A 96 -24.97 -1.90 3.23
C SER A 96 -23.54 -1.68 2.78
N SER A 97 -22.93 -0.53 3.14
CA SER A 97 -21.57 -0.20 2.75
C SER A 97 -20.57 -0.98 3.58
N ILE A 98 -19.79 -1.84 2.94
CA ILE A 98 -18.66 -2.54 3.56
C ILE A 98 -17.55 -1.52 3.84
N THR A 99 -17.30 -0.61 2.92
CA THR A 99 -16.32 0.47 3.10
C THR A 99 -16.60 1.30 4.35
N ALA A 100 -17.88 1.66 4.59
CA ALA A 100 -18.26 2.42 5.79
C ALA A 100 -17.93 1.66 7.08
N LYS A 101 -18.21 0.37 7.15
CA LYS A 101 -17.95 -0.44 8.34
C LYS A 101 -16.47 -0.44 8.73
N TYR A 102 -15.56 -0.59 7.76
CA TYR A 102 -14.11 -0.51 8.01
C TYR A 102 -13.64 0.93 8.29
N LEU A 103 -14.15 1.92 7.56
CA LEU A 103 -13.78 3.33 7.76
C LEU A 103 -14.11 3.84 9.18
N PHE A 104 -15.21 3.38 9.74
CA PHE A 104 -15.68 3.83 11.07
C PHE A 104 -15.43 2.81 12.17
N GLY A 105 -14.72 1.72 11.88
CA GLY A 105 -14.29 0.74 12.88
C GLY A 105 -15.41 -0.18 13.39
N GLU A 106 -16.52 -0.30 12.67
CA GLU A 106 -17.58 -1.27 12.97
C GLU A 106 -17.13 -2.69 12.64
N GLU A 107 -16.28 -2.84 11.63
CA GLU A 107 -15.56 -4.07 11.29
C GLU A 107 -14.04 -3.81 11.29
N SER A 108 -13.29 -4.80 11.74
CA SER A 108 -11.82 -4.76 11.74
C SER A 108 -11.27 -6.17 11.56
N ILE A 109 -10.02 -6.26 11.10
CA ILE A 109 -9.31 -7.54 11.07
C ILE A 109 -8.78 -7.80 12.48
N ASP A 110 -9.20 -8.93 13.07
CA ASP A 110 -8.79 -9.30 14.41
C ASP A 110 -7.28 -9.50 14.52
N ILE A 111 -6.68 -8.81 15.49
CA ILE A 111 -5.28 -9.00 15.84
C ILE A 111 -5.19 -10.07 16.91
N PRO A 112 -4.50 -11.20 16.65
CA PRO A 112 -4.40 -12.27 17.63
C PRO A 112 -3.76 -11.78 18.93
N SER A 113 -4.41 -12.04 20.06
CA SER A 113 -3.93 -11.69 21.40
C SER A 113 -2.64 -12.42 21.79
N LYS A 114 -2.42 -13.61 21.23
CA LYS A 114 -1.23 -14.41 21.43
C LYS A 114 -0.51 -14.67 20.11
N ARG A 115 0.78 -14.36 20.06
CA ARG A 115 1.63 -14.66 18.92
C ARG A 115 2.20 -16.07 19.04
N ARG A 116 2.41 -16.74 17.88
CA ARG A 116 3.06 -18.05 17.84
C ARG A 116 4.50 -17.93 18.35
N LYS A 117 4.90 -18.84 19.23
CA LYS A 117 6.29 -18.96 19.66
C LYS A 117 7.11 -19.62 18.56
N PHE A 118 8.36 -19.23 18.44
CA PHE A 118 9.35 -19.85 17.54
C PHE A 118 10.54 -20.37 18.37
N ASN A 119 11.22 -21.37 17.84
CA ASN A 119 12.40 -21.98 18.45
C ASN A 119 13.55 -22.17 17.46
N LYS A 120 13.35 -21.82 16.20
CA LYS A 120 14.34 -21.90 15.13
C LYS A 120 14.38 -20.58 14.37
N VAL A 121 15.57 -20.19 13.93
CA VAL A 121 15.81 -18.97 13.17
C VAL A 121 16.76 -19.24 12.01
N ILE A 122 16.67 -18.44 10.96
CA ILE A 122 17.70 -18.26 9.96
C ILE A 122 18.50 -17.03 10.37
N SER A 123 19.79 -17.21 10.67
CA SER A 123 20.67 -16.10 11.05
C SER A 123 21.45 -15.62 9.84
N ILE A 124 21.24 -14.36 9.47
CA ILE A 124 22.02 -13.64 8.48
C ILE A 124 23.10 -12.86 9.23
N LYS A 125 24.37 -13.05 8.88
CA LYS A 125 25.47 -12.34 9.53
C LYS A 125 26.32 -11.62 8.49
N GLY A 126 26.66 -10.36 8.78
CA GLY A 126 27.58 -9.58 7.98
C GLY A 126 27.07 -9.26 6.56
N ALA A 127 25.76 -9.20 6.36
CA ALA A 127 25.18 -8.95 5.04
C ALA A 127 25.65 -7.62 4.45
N LYS A 128 26.24 -7.68 3.25
CA LYS A 128 26.75 -6.54 2.49
C LYS A 128 26.26 -6.67 1.06
N LYS A 129 25.19 -5.96 0.72
CA LYS A 129 24.66 -5.91 -0.65
C LYS A 129 23.92 -4.61 -0.86
N ASN A 130 24.18 -3.91 -1.94
CA ASN A 130 23.64 -2.58 -2.24
C ASN A 130 23.88 -1.62 -1.05
N ASN A 131 22.81 -1.15 -0.40
CA ASN A 131 22.87 -0.26 0.76
C ASN A 131 22.97 -0.99 2.11
N LEU A 132 23.08 -2.31 2.13
CA LEU A 132 23.31 -3.06 3.37
C LEU A 132 24.76 -2.94 3.80
N ILE A 133 25.00 -2.49 5.04
CA ILE A 133 26.32 -2.27 5.61
C ILE A 133 26.49 -3.20 6.82
N ASN A 134 27.04 -4.40 6.58
CA ASN A 134 27.39 -5.37 7.61
C ASN A 134 26.23 -5.71 8.58
N ILE A 135 25.06 -5.98 8.02
CA ILE A 135 23.82 -6.20 8.80
C ILE A 135 23.77 -7.62 9.35
N ASN A 136 23.40 -7.73 10.62
CA ASN A 136 23.03 -8.98 11.28
C ASN A 136 21.52 -9.00 11.54
N CYS A 137 20.85 -10.10 11.19
CA CYS A 137 19.41 -10.24 11.35
C CYS A 137 19.03 -11.71 11.50
N ASP A 138 18.15 -12.00 12.45
CA ASP A 138 17.55 -13.32 12.63
C ASP A 138 16.12 -13.32 12.09
N ILE A 139 15.83 -14.30 11.23
CA ILE A 139 14.48 -14.50 10.66
C ILE A 139 13.89 -15.75 11.33
N PRO A 140 12.88 -15.59 12.21
CA PRO A 140 12.25 -16.71 12.88
C PRO A 140 11.52 -17.63 11.89
N LEU A 141 11.63 -18.94 12.10
CA LEU A 141 10.96 -19.95 11.29
C LEU A 141 9.56 -20.31 11.84
N ASN A 142 8.72 -20.84 10.96
CA ASN A 142 7.35 -21.31 11.26
C ASN A 142 6.39 -20.22 11.76
N ILE A 143 6.71 -18.97 11.49
CA ILE A 143 5.85 -17.81 11.76
C ILE A 143 5.82 -16.88 10.55
N ILE A 144 4.89 -15.93 10.54
CA ILE A 144 4.88 -14.85 9.57
C ILE A 144 5.82 -13.75 10.05
N THR A 145 6.84 -13.45 9.27
CA THR A 145 7.76 -12.33 9.51
C THR A 145 7.53 -11.25 8.46
N ALA A 146 7.20 -10.04 8.88
CA ALA A 146 7.07 -8.89 8.00
C ALA A 146 8.38 -8.09 7.98
N ILE A 147 8.89 -7.80 6.77
CA ILE A 147 10.00 -6.89 6.57
C ILE A 147 9.44 -5.58 6.04
N THR A 148 9.58 -4.53 6.81
CA THR A 148 9.00 -3.21 6.52
C THR A 148 10.07 -2.12 6.47
N GLY A 149 9.71 -0.96 5.93
CA GLY A 149 10.57 0.22 5.81
C GLY A 149 10.25 1.02 4.54
N VAL A 150 10.76 2.22 4.46
CA VAL A 150 10.57 3.13 3.31
C VAL A 150 11.11 2.54 2.01
N SER A 151 10.66 3.05 0.87
CA SER A 151 11.19 2.66 -0.44
C SER A 151 12.71 2.89 -0.48
N GLY A 152 13.47 1.95 -1.04
CA GLY A 152 14.94 2.03 -1.09
C GLY A 152 15.67 1.69 0.21
N SER A 153 14.98 1.31 1.31
CA SER A 153 15.62 1.00 2.61
C SER A 153 16.44 -0.31 2.64
N GLY A 154 16.44 -1.11 1.56
CA GLY A 154 17.21 -2.34 1.49
C GLY A 154 16.42 -3.62 1.77
N LYS A 155 15.08 -3.57 1.87
CA LYS A 155 14.23 -4.75 2.11
C LYS A 155 14.49 -5.89 1.13
N SER A 156 14.44 -5.59 -0.17
CA SER A 156 14.68 -6.56 -1.24
C SER A 156 16.13 -7.06 -1.25
N SER A 157 17.09 -6.20 -0.86
CA SER A 157 18.48 -6.59 -0.72
C SER A 157 18.66 -7.61 0.39
N LEU A 158 18.01 -7.41 1.54
CA LEU A 158 18.04 -8.34 2.67
C LEU A 158 17.47 -9.70 2.29
N ILE A 159 16.30 -9.74 1.63
CA ILE A 159 15.69 -11.00 1.16
C ILE A 159 16.59 -11.70 0.13
N SER A 160 17.17 -10.95 -0.82
CA SER A 160 18.07 -11.52 -1.82
C SER A 160 19.32 -12.17 -1.19
N VAL A 161 19.88 -11.58 -0.14
CA VAL A 161 21.01 -12.16 0.61
C VAL A 161 20.57 -13.43 1.35
N SER A 162 19.40 -13.41 2.01
CA SER A 162 18.85 -14.59 2.69
C SER A 162 18.72 -15.79 1.76
N TYR A 163 18.18 -15.57 0.57
CA TYR A 163 17.96 -16.61 -0.43
C TYR A 163 19.27 -17.20 -0.96
N THR A 164 20.28 -16.38 -1.21
CA THR A 164 21.58 -16.84 -1.70
C THR A 164 22.35 -17.65 -0.64
N HIS A 165 22.25 -17.27 0.63
CA HIS A 165 22.84 -18.04 1.73
C HIS A 165 22.18 -19.40 1.95
N LEU A 166 20.86 -19.49 1.84
CA LEU A 166 20.14 -20.77 1.96
C LEU A 166 20.53 -21.76 0.85
N ARG A 167 20.61 -21.32 -0.41
CA ARG A 167 21.05 -22.16 -1.53
C ARG A 167 22.49 -22.67 -1.38
N ALA A 168 23.37 -21.87 -0.85
CA ALA A 168 24.76 -22.29 -0.62
C ALA A 168 24.88 -23.43 0.40
N HIS A 169 23.95 -23.57 1.34
CA HIS A 169 23.91 -24.67 2.30
C HIS A 169 23.27 -25.95 1.75
N GLU A 170 22.33 -25.86 0.79
CA GLU A 170 21.69 -27.02 0.17
C GLU A 170 22.61 -27.74 -0.84
N THR A 171 23.61 -27.06 -1.41
CA THR A 171 24.53 -27.65 -2.41
C THR A 171 25.73 -28.36 -1.79
N ASN A 172 25.87 -28.35 -0.46
CA ASN A 172 26.98 -29.00 0.27
C ASN A 172 26.52 -30.23 1.09
N GLN A 173 25.39 -30.87 0.75
CA GLN A 173 24.96 -32.17 1.29
C GLN A 173 25.06 -33.28 0.24
#